data_fa1f431ecb4644fe438585845063c639
#
_entry.id   fa1f431ecb4644fe438585845063c639
#
_cell.length_a   1.000
_cell.length_b   1.000
_cell.length_c   1.000
_cell.angle_alpha   90.00
_cell.angle_beta   90.00
_cell.angle_gamma   90.00
#
_symmetry.space_group_name_H-M   'P 1'
#
loop_
_entity.id
_entity.type
_entity.pdbx_description
1 polymer ?
#
loop_
_entity_poly.entity_id
_entity_poly.type
_entity_poly.pdbx_seq_one_letter_code
_entity_poly.pdbx_strand_id
1 'polypeptide(L)'
;MRLTGISHTSFAVSDMDLSLAFYRDVLGMTLIMEIERQGEFIERVVGFPGASLRIVGLKLRSGSDHVLELIEYRVPRGQRIDLRTCNVGSPHLCFVTDDIQSAYEELRSKGVQFKSPPVRIPSGPSAGGFDAYFLDPDGITLELSQPAPSGPRKA
;
A
#
# COMPACT_ATOMS: atom_id res chain seq x y z
N MET A 1 8.53 16.80 22.65
CA MET A 1 7.59 16.47 21.56
C MET A 1 6.97 15.10 21.86
N ARG A 2 5.65 14.92 21.71
CA ARG A 2 4.96 13.63 21.95
C ARG A 2 4.13 13.28 20.71
N LEU A 3 4.53 12.21 20.01
CA LEU A 3 3.70 11.59 18.98
C LEU A 3 2.68 10.66 19.68
N THR A 4 1.43 10.65 19.20
CA THR A 4 0.33 9.90 19.83
C THR A 4 -0.16 8.73 18.98
N GLY A 5 0.28 8.61 17.73
CA GLY A 5 -0.08 7.52 16.84
C GLY A 5 0.36 7.76 15.40
N ILE A 6 0.03 6.78 14.55
CA ILE A 6 0.16 6.88 13.08
C ILE A 6 -1.24 6.96 12.51
N SER A 7 -1.53 8.02 11.76
CA SER A 7 -2.85 8.23 11.14
C SER A 7 -2.99 7.44 9.84
N HIS A 8 -2.06 7.61 8.92
CA HIS A 8 -2.11 7.02 7.59
C HIS A 8 -0.70 6.83 7.00
N THR A 9 -0.63 6.03 5.96
CA THR A 9 0.49 5.99 5.01
C THR A 9 -0.03 6.47 3.67
N SER A 10 0.74 7.31 2.95
CA SER A 10 0.30 7.86 1.66
C SER A 10 1.20 7.41 0.52
N PHE A 11 0.59 7.17 -0.65
CA PHE A 11 1.27 6.98 -1.92
C PHE A 11 0.83 8.06 -2.91
N ALA A 12 1.79 8.67 -3.59
CA ALA A 12 1.50 9.49 -4.76
C ALA A 12 1.28 8.56 -5.97
N VAL A 13 0.14 8.70 -6.63
CA VAL A 13 -0.26 7.87 -7.77
C VAL A 13 -0.40 8.69 -9.05
N SER A 14 -0.15 8.07 -10.18
CA SER A 14 -0.21 8.75 -11.49
C SER A 14 -1.63 8.95 -12.02
N ASP A 15 -2.54 8.04 -11.66
CA ASP A 15 -3.95 8.00 -12.07
C ASP A 15 -4.79 7.40 -10.95
N MET A 16 -5.68 8.21 -10.37
CA MET A 16 -6.51 7.79 -9.25
C MET A 16 -7.54 6.73 -9.63
N ASP A 17 -8.08 6.76 -10.84
CA ASP A 17 -9.11 5.81 -11.24
C ASP A 17 -8.51 4.42 -11.48
N LEU A 18 -7.30 4.34 -12.06
CA LEU A 18 -6.54 3.08 -12.14
C LEU A 18 -6.17 2.55 -10.76
N SER A 19 -5.74 3.43 -9.85
CA SER A 19 -5.39 3.04 -8.49
C SER A 19 -6.62 2.55 -7.72
N LEU A 20 -7.77 3.22 -7.85
CA LEU A 20 -9.02 2.77 -7.23
C LEU A 20 -9.48 1.41 -7.78
N ALA A 21 -9.40 1.19 -9.10
CA ALA A 21 -9.70 -0.13 -9.70
C ALA A 21 -8.80 -1.22 -9.10
N PHE A 22 -7.55 -0.92 -8.78
CA PHE A 22 -6.64 -1.87 -8.15
C PHE A 22 -6.92 -2.04 -6.64
N TYR A 23 -6.80 -0.98 -5.86
CA TYR A 23 -6.88 -1.09 -4.40
C TYR A 23 -8.29 -1.43 -3.89
N ARG A 24 -9.34 -0.85 -4.49
CA ARG A 24 -10.72 -1.11 -4.12
C ARG A 24 -11.27 -2.41 -4.73
N ASP A 25 -11.11 -2.59 -6.06
CA ASP A 25 -11.82 -3.63 -6.78
C ASP A 25 -11.02 -4.94 -6.85
N VAL A 26 -9.67 -4.88 -6.93
CA VAL A 26 -8.80 -6.07 -6.93
C VAL A 26 -8.43 -6.49 -5.52
N LEU A 27 -7.93 -5.57 -4.68
CA LEU A 27 -7.51 -5.87 -3.30
C LEU A 27 -8.67 -5.86 -2.29
N GLY A 28 -9.86 -5.38 -2.68
CA GLY A 28 -11.06 -5.40 -1.84
C GLY A 28 -11.06 -4.38 -0.70
N MET A 29 -10.26 -3.31 -0.79
CA MET A 29 -10.28 -2.23 0.19
C MET A 29 -11.56 -1.39 0.09
N THR A 30 -11.96 -0.78 1.19
CA THR A 30 -13.13 0.09 1.26
C THR A 30 -12.72 1.55 1.16
N LEU A 31 -13.34 2.28 0.24
CA LEU A 31 -13.23 3.73 0.14
C LEU A 31 -13.92 4.37 1.36
N ILE A 32 -13.18 5.17 2.12
CA ILE A 32 -13.71 5.85 3.32
C ILE A 32 -13.72 7.37 3.17
N MET A 33 -12.94 7.90 2.24
CA MET A 33 -12.82 9.34 1.99
C MET A 33 -12.39 9.58 0.55
N GLU A 34 -12.98 10.60 -0.07
CA GLU A 34 -12.52 11.17 -1.33
C GLU A 34 -12.71 12.68 -1.29
N ILE A 35 -11.63 13.44 -1.52
CA ILE A 35 -11.63 14.88 -1.47
C ILE A 35 -10.72 15.49 -2.53
N GLU A 36 -11.07 16.69 -2.99
CA GLU A 36 -10.19 17.54 -3.77
C GLU A 36 -9.63 18.65 -2.88
N ARG A 37 -8.37 18.99 -3.08
CA ARG A 37 -7.67 20.05 -2.35
C ARG A 37 -6.98 20.99 -3.32
N GLN A 38 -7.24 22.29 -3.15
CA GLN A 38 -6.57 23.38 -3.85
C GLN A 38 -6.57 24.64 -2.99
N GLY A 39 -5.76 25.65 -3.37
CA GLY A 39 -5.66 26.93 -2.68
C GLY A 39 -4.60 26.94 -1.57
N GLU A 40 -4.48 28.08 -0.91
CA GLU A 40 -3.34 28.43 -0.04
C GLU A 40 -3.01 27.39 1.03
N PHE A 41 -4.03 26.77 1.64
CA PHE A 41 -3.80 25.76 2.67
C PHE A 41 -2.95 24.59 2.15
N ILE A 42 -3.39 23.98 1.05
CA ILE A 42 -2.68 22.80 0.53
C ILE A 42 -1.34 23.16 -0.09
N GLU A 43 -1.25 24.32 -0.76
CA GLU A 43 0.01 24.82 -1.31
C GLU A 43 1.09 24.94 -0.23
N ARG A 44 0.71 25.46 0.95
CA ARG A 44 1.62 25.58 2.09
C ARG A 44 1.99 24.23 2.71
N VAL A 45 1.03 23.30 2.79
CA VAL A 45 1.28 21.96 3.35
C VAL A 45 2.23 21.16 2.50
N VAL A 46 2.03 21.12 1.18
CA VAL A 46 2.85 20.31 0.27
C VAL A 46 4.04 21.07 -0.32
N GLY A 47 4.11 22.42 -0.14
CA GLY A 47 5.22 23.24 -0.60
C GLY A 47 5.23 23.54 -2.10
N PHE A 48 4.11 23.35 -2.81
CA PHE A 48 3.98 23.62 -4.24
C PHE A 48 2.95 24.71 -4.50
N PRO A 49 3.35 25.90 -5.01
CA PRO A 49 2.40 26.93 -5.43
C PRO A 49 1.44 26.41 -6.51
N GLY A 50 0.15 26.76 -6.40
CA GLY A 50 -0.89 26.30 -7.32
C GLY A 50 -1.26 24.83 -7.20
N ALA A 51 -0.88 24.17 -6.11
CA ALA A 51 -1.16 22.74 -5.91
C ALA A 51 -2.65 22.41 -6.02
N SER A 52 -2.93 21.35 -6.80
CA SER A 52 -4.25 20.75 -6.93
C SER A 52 -4.14 19.24 -6.82
N LEU A 53 -4.83 18.67 -5.84
CA LEU A 53 -4.74 17.26 -5.46
C LEU A 53 -6.12 16.61 -5.46
N ARG A 54 -6.19 15.34 -5.87
CA ARG A 54 -7.27 14.42 -5.53
C ARG A 54 -6.74 13.42 -4.51
N ILE A 55 -7.41 13.29 -3.38
CA ILE A 55 -6.97 12.48 -2.24
C ILE A 55 -8.06 11.48 -1.90
N VAL A 56 -7.67 10.23 -1.76
CA VAL A 56 -8.56 9.12 -1.43
C VAL A 56 -8.02 8.36 -0.23
N GLY A 57 -8.88 8.08 0.75
CA GLY A 57 -8.59 7.23 1.89
C GLY A 57 -9.23 5.86 1.74
N LEU A 58 -8.45 4.81 1.95
CA LEU A 58 -8.86 3.40 1.85
C LEU A 58 -8.56 2.66 3.14
N LYS A 59 -9.43 1.70 3.51
CA LYS A 59 -9.23 0.78 4.64
C LYS A 59 -9.48 -0.66 4.24
N LEU A 60 -8.82 -1.60 4.90
CA LEU A 60 -9.18 -3.01 4.84
C LEU A 60 -10.55 -3.23 5.54
N ARG A 61 -11.35 -4.15 5.00
CA ARG A 61 -12.65 -4.53 5.60
C ARG A 61 -12.48 -5.27 6.92
N SER A 62 -11.34 -5.91 7.13
CA SER A 62 -11.03 -6.78 8.28
C SER A 62 -10.71 -6.04 9.58
N GLY A 63 -11.05 -4.76 9.72
CA GLY A 63 -10.97 -4.06 11.01
C GLY A 63 -9.61 -3.46 11.36
N SER A 64 -8.67 -3.37 10.42
CA SER A 64 -7.46 -2.57 10.60
C SER A 64 -7.82 -1.08 10.66
N ASP A 65 -7.31 -0.36 11.67
CA ASP A 65 -7.47 1.10 11.76
C ASP A 65 -6.52 1.86 10.83
N HIS A 66 -5.59 1.15 10.19
CA HIS A 66 -4.65 1.77 9.27
C HIS A 66 -5.36 2.28 8.01
N VAL A 67 -5.11 3.54 7.66
CA VAL A 67 -5.60 4.16 6.44
C VAL A 67 -4.48 4.19 5.41
N LEU A 68 -4.74 3.67 4.22
CA LEU A 68 -3.94 3.95 3.04
C LEU A 68 -4.53 5.16 2.33
N GLU A 69 -3.75 6.23 2.22
CA GLU A 69 -4.11 7.41 1.46
C GLU A 69 -3.45 7.39 0.08
N LEU A 70 -4.22 7.57 -0.97
CA LEU A 70 -3.72 7.75 -2.32
C LEU A 70 -3.85 9.22 -2.70
N ILE A 71 -2.81 9.80 -3.29
CA ILE A 71 -2.75 11.21 -3.66
C ILE A 71 -2.39 11.31 -5.14
N GLU A 72 -3.32 11.81 -5.94
CA GLU A 72 -3.04 12.23 -7.32
C GLU A 72 -2.74 13.71 -7.35
N TYR A 73 -1.52 14.08 -7.71
CA TYR A 73 -1.15 15.47 -7.97
C TYR A 73 -1.57 15.85 -9.38
N ARG A 74 -2.59 16.70 -9.50
CA ARG A 74 -2.98 17.29 -10.78
C ARG A 74 -2.09 18.47 -11.15
N VAL A 75 -1.65 19.23 -10.14
CA VAL A 75 -0.69 20.34 -10.23
C VAL A 75 0.18 20.34 -8.96
N PRO A 76 1.53 20.33 -9.11
CA PRO A 76 2.27 19.96 -10.33
C PRO A 76 2.14 18.46 -10.60
N ARG A 77 2.14 18.04 -11.84
CA ARG A 77 2.25 16.60 -12.14
C ARG A 77 3.66 16.12 -11.81
N GLY A 78 3.72 15.06 -11.00
CA GLY A 78 4.99 14.41 -10.65
C GLY A 78 5.59 13.61 -11.82
N GLN A 79 6.83 13.18 -11.63
CA GLN A 79 7.53 12.28 -12.56
C GLN A 79 7.62 10.89 -11.94
N ARG A 80 7.59 9.84 -12.78
CA ARG A 80 7.90 8.49 -12.33
C ARG A 80 9.36 8.40 -11.94
N ILE A 81 9.61 7.80 -10.78
CA ILE A 81 10.97 7.52 -10.27
C ILE A 81 11.20 6.01 -10.27
N ASP A 82 12.44 5.60 -10.11
CA ASP A 82 12.80 4.18 -9.96
C ASP A 82 12.40 3.67 -8.56
N LEU A 83 11.31 2.90 -8.50
CA LEU A 83 10.71 2.35 -7.28
C LEU A 83 11.24 0.96 -6.90
N ARG A 84 12.37 0.52 -7.46
CA ARG A 84 13.01 -0.71 -6.98
C ARG A 84 13.29 -0.61 -5.48
N THR A 85 12.94 -1.62 -4.72
CA THR A 85 12.99 -1.62 -3.25
C THR A 85 14.39 -1.44 -2.67
N CYS A 86 15.45 -1.59 -3.45
CA CYS A 86 16.83 -1.30 -3.07
C CYS A 86 17.18 0.19 -3.14
N ASN A 87 16.34 1.03 -3.75
CA ASN A 87 16.58 2.46 -3.84
C ASN A 87 16.15 3.16 -2.55
N VAL A 88 17.00 4.04 -2.08
CA VAL A 88 16.71 4.84 -0.86
C VAL A 88 15.47 5.71 -1.12
N GLY A 89 14.48 5.61 -0.22
CA GLY A 89 13.22 6.34 -0.34
C GLY A 89 12.09 5.54 -1.00
N SER A 90 12.36 4.36 -1.59
CA SER A 90 11.29 3.50 -2.11
C SER A 90 10.50 2.86 -0.96
N PRO A 91 9.18 3.07 -0.89
CA PRO A 91 8.33 2.45 0.12
C PRO A 91 7.92 1.04 -0.28
N HIS A 92 7.44 0.27 0.69
CA HIS A 92 6.51 -0.84 0.47
C HIS A 92 5.46 -0.88 1.58
N LEU A 93 4.30 -1.46 1.29
CA LEU A 93 3.22 -1.68 2.25
C LEU A 93 2.94 -3.17 2.33
N CYS A 94 2.96 -3.72 3.55
CA CYS A 94 2.71 -5.14 3.80
C CYS A 94 1.26 -5.38 4.23
N PHE A 95 0.59 -6.31 3.55
CA PHE A 95 -0.71 -6.87 3.92
C PHE A 95 -0.52 -8.25 4.53
N VAL A 96 -1.20 -8.51 5.64
CA VAL A 96 -1.17 -9.80 6.30
C VAL A 96 -2.34 -10.67 5.83
N THR A 97 -2.07 -11.95 5.59
CA THR A 97 -3.06 -12.97 5.23
C THR A 97 -2.82 -14.26 6.01
N ASP A 98 -3.84 -15.06 6.16
CA ASP A 98 -3.79 -16.41 6.78
C ASP A 98 -3.53 -17.50 5.75
N ASP A 99 -3.76 -17.23 4.45
CA ASP A 99 -3.49 -18.14 3.35
C ASP A 99 -2.87 -17.39 2.17
N ILE A 100 -1.54 -17.29 2.19
CA ILE A 100 -0.79 -16.57 1.17
C ILE A 100 -0.84 -17.26 -0.19
N GLN A 101 -0.98 -18.60 -0.22
CA GLN A 101 -1.03 -19.33 -1.47
C GLN A 101 -2.33 -19.04 -2.22
N SER A 102 -3.47 -19.10 -1.55
CA SER A 102 -4.77 -18.74 -2.11
C SER A 102 -4.83 -17.28 -2.52
N ALA A 103 -4.31 -16.37 -1.69
CA ALA A 103 -4.25 -14.93 -2.02
C ALA A 103 -3.37 -14.66 -3.25
N TYR A 104 -2.22 -15.32 -3.35
CA TYR A 104 -1.32 -15.22 -4.50
C TYR A 104 -1.99 -15.69 -5.79
N GLU A 105 -2.66 -16.85 -5.78
CA GLU A 105 -3.34 -17.41 -6.94
C GLU A 105 -4.52 -16.55 -7.39
N GLU A 106 -5.32 -16.05 -6.43
CA GLU A 106 -6.42 -15.14 -6.70
C GLU A 106 -5.93 -13.84 -7.35
N LEU A 107 -4.94 -13.18 -6.78
CA LEU A 107 -4.42 -11.92 -7.31
C LEU A 107 -3.75 -12.11 -8.68
N ARG A 108 -3.01 -13.23 -8.88
CA ARG A 108 -2.47 -13.57 -10.20
C ARG A 108 -3.56 -13.78 -11.25
N SER A 109 -4.64 -14.43 -10.90
CA SER A 109 -5.77 -14.64 -11.83
C SER A 109 -6.43 -13.32 -12.27
N LYS A 110 -6.31 -12.28 -11.44
CA LYS A 110 -6.74 -10.91 -11.72
C LYS A 110 -5.68 -10.05 -12.43
N GLY A 111 -4.55 -10.65 -12.82
CA GLY A 111 -3.50 -9.98 -13.58
C GLY A 111 -2.46 -9.22 -12.73
N VAL A 112 -2.46 -9.40 -11.41
CA VAL A 112 -1.46 -8.76 -10.53
C VAL A 112 -0.07 -9.34 -10.78
N GLN A 113 0.91 -8.45 -10.92
CA GLN A 113 2.30 -8.83 -11.16
C GLN A 113 3.04 -9.07 -9.84
N PHE A 114 3.48 -10.30 -9.63
CA PHE A 114 4.34 -10.68 -8.52
C PHE A 114 5.80 -10.74 -8.93
N LYS A 115 6.72 -10.42 -8.00
CA LYS A 115 8.17 -10.58 -8.20
C LYS A 115 8.60 -12.05 -8.12
N SER A 116 7.91 -12.84 -7.29
CA SER A 116 8.09 -14.29 -7.14
C SER A 116 6.83 -14.94 -6.58
N PRO A 117 6.66 -16.27 -6.69
CA PRO A 117 5.72 -16.98 -5.83
C PRO A 117 6.05 -16.77 -4.34
N PRO A 118 5.12 -17.08 -3.41
CA PRO A 118 5.37 -17.01 -1.98
C PRO A 118 6.64 -17.79 -1.57
N VAL A 119 7.52 -17.12 -0.83
CA VAL A 119 8.80 -17.68 -0.37
C VAL A 119 8.74 -17.90 1.13
N ARG A 120 9.12 -19.11 1.58
CA ARG A 120 9.17 -19.43 3.00
C ARG A 120 10.32 -18.68 3.68
N ILE A 121 10.04 -18.05 4.82
CA ILE A 121 11.04 -17.36 5.63
C ILE A 121 11.88 -18.40 6.38
N PRO A 122 13.21 -18.49 6.13
CA PRO A 122 14.01 -19.58 6.65
C PRO A 122 14.44 -19.39 8.11
N SER A 123 14.55 -18.13 8.58
CA SER A 123 15.12 -17.81 9.89
C SER A 123 14.62 -16.43 10.39
N GLY A 124 14.97 -16.09 11.64
CA GLY A 124 14.60 -14.81 12.26
C GLY A 124 13.23 -14.86 12.95
N PRO A 125 12.72 -13.70 13.42
CA PRO A 125 11.47 -13.61 14.20
C PRO A 125 10.23 -14.13 13.47
N SER A 126 10.21 -14.04 12.13
CA SER A 126 9.11 -14.50 11.27
C SER A 126 9.37 -15.88 10.64
N ALA A 127 10.39 -16.62 11.11
CA ALA A 127 10.75 -17.93 10.54
C ALA A 127 9.55 -18.89 10.50
N GLY A 128 9.38 -19.55 9.35
CA GLY A 128 8.25 -20.46 9.10
C GLY A 128 7.03 -19.81 8.47
N GLY A 129 6.98 -18.48 8.41
CA GLY A 129 6.03 -17.73 7.62
C GLY A 129 6.39 -17.69 6.13
N PHE A 130 5.64 -16.92 5.37
CA PHE A 130 5.86 -16.72 3.93
C PHE A 130 5.65 -15.26 3.56
N ASP A 131 6.44 -14.78 2.60
CA ASP A 131 6.31 -13.45 2.01
C ASP A 131 6.26 -13.52 0.49
N ALA A 132 5.57 -12.57 -0.13
CA ALA A 132 5.58 -12.36 -1.59
C ALA A 132 5.41 -10.88 -1.92
N TYR A 133 6.29 -10.35 -2.79
CA TYR A 133 6.17 -8.99 -3.29
C TYR A 133 5.40 -8.95 -4.60
N PHE A 134 4.53 -7.93 -4.73
CA PHE A 134 3.79 -7.63 -5.95
C PHE A 134 3.74 -6.13 -6.19
N LEU A 135 3.26 -5.72 -7.35
CA LEU A 135 3.28 -4.33 -7.78
C LEU A 135 1.86 -3.79 -7.95
N ASP A 136 1.68 -2.53 -7.55
CA ASP A 136 0.51 -1.76 -7.93
C ASP A 136 0.64 -1.21 -9.38
N PRO A 137 -0.37 -0.50 -9.93
CA PRO A 137 -0.33 0.03 -11.29
C PRO A 137 0.81 1.03 -11.56
N ASP A 138 1.32 1.70 -10.54
CA ASP A 138 2.44 2.64 -10.64
C ASP A 138 3.80 1.99 -10.40
N GLY A 139 3.83 0.71 -10.06
CA GLY A 139 5.05 -0.03 -9.73
C GLY A 139 5.47 0.12 -8.28
N ILE A 140 4.61 0.65 -7.40
CA ILE A 140 4.84 0.67 -5.96
C ILE A 140 4.84 -0.77 -5.46
N THR A 141 5.85 -1.14 -4.68
CA THR A 141 5.93 -2.49 -4.14
C THR A 141 4.94 -2.66 -3.00
N LEU A 142 4.15 -3.70 -3.10
CA LEU A 142 3.27 -4.21 -2.05
C LEU A 142 3.75 -5.61 -1.64
N GLU A 143 3.41 -6.01 -0.42
CA GLU A 143 3.80 -7.29 0.16
C GLU A 143 2.59 -8.04 0.67
N LEU A 144 2.53 -9.33 0.41
CA LEU A 144 1.73 -10.27 1.19
C LEU A 144 2.64 -10.95 2.19
N SER A 145 2.22 -11.02 3.45
CA SER A 145 2.92 -11.75 4.50
C SER A 145 1.94 -12.68 5.20
N GLN A 146 2.32 -13.94 5.32
CA GLN A 146 1.65 -14.91 6.17
C GLN A 146 2.56 -15.25 7.34
N PRO A 147 2.21 -14.87 8.58
CA PRO A 147 2.95 -15.25 9.77
C PRO A 147 3.05 -16.78 9.91
N ALA A 148 4.12 -17.25 10.51
CA ALA A 148 4.19 -18.67 10.90
C ALA A 148 3.00 -19.03 11.79
N PRO A 149 2.47 -20.27 11.69
CA PRO A 149 1.46 -20.73 12.64
C PRO A 149 1.95 -20.49 14.07
N SER A 150 1.13 -19.77 14.85
CA SER A 150 1.45 -19.58 16.28
C SER A 150 1.50 -20.97 16.93
N GLY A 151 2.71 -21.43 17.26
CA GLY A 151 2.86 -22.62 18.08
C GLY A 151 2.14 -22.46 19.41
N PRO A 152 1.80 -23.55 20.12
CA PRO A 152 1.18 -23.47 21.43
C PRO A 152 2.00 -22.52 22.29
N ARG A 153 1.37 -21.44 22.81
CA ARG A 153 2.03 -20.55 23.76
C ARG A 153 2.57 -21.44 24.89
N LYS A 154 3.90 -21.49 25.02
CA LYS A 154 4.49 -22.12 26.19
C LYS A 154 3.92 -21.37 27.42
N ALA A 155 3.14 -22.08 28.22
CA ALA A 155 2.60 -21.59 29.46
C ALA A 155 3.72 -21.30 30.45
#